data_a0939444818eaba99d8e2094427c4a3e
#
_entry.id   a0939444818eaba99d8e2094427c4a3e
#
_cell.length_a   1.000
_cell.length_b   1.000
_cell.length_c   1.000
_cell.angle_alpha   90.00
_cell.angle_beta   90.00
_cell.angle_gamma   90.00
#
_symmetry.space_group_name_H-M   'P 1'
#
loop_
_entity.id
_entity.type
_entity.pdbx_description
1 polymer ?
#
loop_
_entity_poly.entity_id
_entity_poly.type
_entity_poly.pdbx_seq_one_letter_code
_entity_poly.pdbx_strand_id
1 'polypeptide(L)'
;MTVDEHNLITPEVQKWLDILYEGVYVVNNEKTILFWNKGAEKITGFTAGEMEGKQCGEETLNLQDIQGNNICQEACPLEKALKGDTIECKLYPKHKRGNRIPLLIYATPLRNPKGQVTGAIEIFRDVSAEEKILHLEEKFKKVIRQYVSETTYKQVVRSVNHDNYKFSGRNRDLTILFMDIVGFTGLSEKLEPERVVEMLNSYFSLTSLIIQKNNGDIDKFLGDGVMAIFKDAEDAIQAALDMTTTGVKRLNHTMKAMKLPEINIRVGINSGNLIQGNIGSEERKDWTVVGDVVNTAYRIEESAEPGTIRISEYTMKRLKNPEKFEFVKEVTLKGKSNPIKVYTPA
;
A
#
# COMPACT_ATOMS: atom_id res chain seq x y z
N MET A 1 -60.13 3.93 23.23
CA MET A 1 -58.79 4.28 23.73
C MET A 1 -58.21 5.28 22.77
N THR A 2 -58.25 6.53 23.10
CA THR A 2 -57.61 7.61 22.36
C THR A 2 -56.12 7.46 22.57
N VAL A 3 -55.41 7.05 21.53
CA VAL A 3 -53.94 7.08 21.51
C VAL A 3 -53.55 8.56 21.56
N ASP A 4 -52.90 8.92 22.65
CA ASP A 4 -52.39 10.28 22.88
C ASP A 4 -51.38 10.58 21.78
N GLU A 5 -51.73 11.50 20.84
CA GLU A 5 -50.93 11.84 19.65
C GLU A 5 -49.53 12.41 19.99
N HIS A 6 -49.22 12.56 21.30
CA HIS A 6 -48.01 13.18 21.78
C HIS A 6 -46.96 12.18 22.29
N ASN A 7 -47.27 10.89 22.38
CA ASN A 7 -46.30 9.89 22.91
C ASN A 7 -45.87 8.91 21.80
N LEU A 8 -44.95 9.33 20.97
CA LEU A 8 -44.39 8.50 19.89
C LEU A 8 -43.65 7.26 20.44
N ILE A 9 -43.30 7.24 21.70
CA ILE A 9 -42.57 6.13 22.36
C ILE A 9 -43.20 5.81 23.72
N THR A 10 -43.77 4.58 23.86
CA THR A 10 -44.28 4.10 25.12
C THR A 10 -43.17 3.72 26.09
N PRO A 11 -43.41 3.70 27.42
CA PRO A 11 -42.40 3.28 28.41
C PRO A 11 -41.86 1.86 28.19
N GLU A 12 -42.66 0.95 27.63
CA GLU A 12 -42.22 -0.40 27.26
C GLU A 12 -41.19 -0.36 26.10
N VAL A 13 -41.45 0.44 25.08
CA VAL A 13 -40.55 0.62 23.94
C VAL A 13 -39.25 1.29 24.40
N GLN A 14 -39.31 2.28 25.29
CA GLN A 14 -38.12 2.90 25.86
C GLN A 14 -37.21 1.87 26.53
N LYS A 15 -37.76 0.96 27.35
CA LYS A 15 -37.00 -0.09 28.02
C LYS A 15 -36.29 -1.02 27.03
N TRP A 16 -36.92 -1.33 25.88
CA TRP A 16 -36.29 -2.16 24.87
C TRP A 16 -35.18 -1.42 24.12
N LEU A 17 -35.39 -0.16 23.82
CA LEU A 17 -34.37 0.68 23.15
C LEU A 17 -33.17 0.94 24.06
N ASP A 18 -33.36 0.98 25.40
CA ASP A 18 -32.27 1.16 26.35
C ASP A 18 -31.37 -0.07 26.52
N ILE A 19 -31.82 -1.25 26.08
CA ILE A 19 -31.02 -2.49 26.10
C ILE A 19 -30.02 -2.50 24.92
N LEU A 20 -30.29 -1.74 23.85
CA LEU A 20 -29.44 -1.72 22.66
C LEU A 20 -28.07 -1.10 22.96
N TYR A 21 -27.04 -1.67 22.37
CA TYR A 21 -25.69 -1.08 22.38
C TYR A 21 -25.57 0.11 21.44
N GLU A 22 -26.39 0.13 20.37
CA GLU A 22 -26.50 1.21 19.43
C GLU A 22 -27.12 2.45 20.07
N GLY A 23 -26.67 3.62 19.67
CA GLY A 23 -27.34 4.87 20.02
C GLY A 23 -28.63 5.00 19.21
N VAL A 24 -29.70 5.30 19.90
CA VAL A 24 -31.02 5.54 19.29
C VAL A 24 -31.58 6.84 19.82
N TYR A 25 -32.04 7.69 18.92
CA TYR A 25 -32.84 8.84 19.31
C TYR A 25 -33.98 9.09 18.33
N VAL A 26 -35.00 9.75 18.81
CA VAL A 26 -36.22 10.09 18.06
C VAL A 26 -36.42 11.58 18.07
N VAL A 27 -36.82 12.12 16.93
CA VAL A 27 -37.16 13.53 16.78
C VAL A 27 -38.58 13.69 16.23
N ASN A 28 -39.22 14.83 16.57
CA ASN A 28 -40.45 15.29 15.89
C ASN A 28 -40.12 15.95 14.54
N ASN A 29 -41.16 16.50 13.87
CA ASN A 29 -41.01 17.18 12.57
C ASN A 29 -40.16 18.45 12.64
N GLU A 30 -39.99 19.07 13.80
CA GLU A 30 -39.13 20.23 14.05
C GLU A 30 -37.71 19.87 14.43
N LYS A 31 -37.33 18.58 14.35
CA LYS A 31 -36.07 18.03 14.79
C LYS A 31 -35.78 18.15 16.30
N THR A 32 -36.83 18.37 17.13
CA THR A 32 -36.70 18.32 18.59
C THR A 32 -36.51 16.89 19.03
N ILE A 33 -35.49 16.63 19.83
CA ILE A 33 -35.16 15.30 20.35
C ILE A 33 -36.19 14.94 21.44
N LEU A 34 -36.96 13.91 21.17
CA LEU A 34 -38.01 13.42 22.07
C LEU A 34 -37.55 12.25 22.91
N PHE A 35 -36.53 11.54 22.50
CA PHE A 35 -36.00 10.37 23.17
C PHE A 35 -34.53 10.19 22.86
N TRP A 36 -33.78 9.76 23.88
CA TRP A 36 -32.33 9.51 23.79
C TRP A 36 -31.98 8.30 24.65
N ASN A 37 -31.61 7.16 24.02
CA ASN A 37 -31.39 5.91 24.76
C ASN A 37 -30.04 5.84 25.48
N LYS A 38 -29.87 4.81 26.30
CA LYS A 38 -28.62 4.54 27.04
C LYS A 38 -27.43 4.24 26.13
N GLY A 39 -27.64 3.66 24.96
CA GLY A 39 -26.61 3.47 23.94
C GLY A 39 -26.06 4.81 23.43
N ALA A 40 -26.96 5.75 23.13
CA ALA A 40 -26.60 7.09 22.69
C ALA A 40 -25.81 7.87 23.77
N GLU A 41 -26.19 7.73 25.04
CA GLU A 41 -25.44 8.32 26.16
C GLU A 41 -24.02 7.78 26.23
N LYS A 42 -23.82 6.47 26.09
CA LYS A 42 -22.51 5.81 26.16
C LYS A 42 -21.61 6.22 24.98
N ILE A 43 -22.17 6.28 23.77
CA ILE A 43 -21.44 6.57 22.55
C ILE A 43 -21.04 8.05 22.47
N THR A 44 -21.96 8.96 22.76
CA THR A 44 -21.74 10.40 22.56
C THR A 44 -21.26 11.14 23.81
N GLY A 45 -21.47 10.55 24.98
CA GLY A 45 -21.21 11.15 26.28
C GLY A 45 -22.25 12.17 26.76
N PHE A 46 -23.27 12.48 25.95
CA PHE A 46 -24.39 13.33 26.33
C PHE A 46 -25.48 12.49 26.97
N THR A 47 -26.02 12.93 28.11
CA THR A 47 -27.14 12.26 28.79
C THR A 47 -28.48 12.60 28.12
N ALA A 48 -29.51 11.76 28.32
CA ALA A 48 -30.88 12.03 27.87
C ALA A 48 -31.39 13.39 28.39
N GLY A 49 -31.17 13.71 29.65
CA GLY A 49 -31.58 14.98 30.24
C GLY A 49 -30.86 16.21 29.64
N GLU A 50 -29.70 16.02 28.99
CA GLU A 50 -29.01 17.10 28.28
C GLU A 50 -29.48 17.25 26.83
N MET A 51 -30.05 16.19 26.25
CA MET A 51 -30.38 16.15 24.79
C MET A 51 -31.86 16.27 24.51
N GLU A 52 -32.72 15.65 25.35
CA GLU A 52 -34.17 15.71 25.18
C GLU A 52 -34.69 17.13 25.31
N GLY A 53 -35.63 17.51 24.46
CA GLY A 53 -36.14 18.87 24.34
C GLY A 53 -35.29 19.83 23.52
N LYS A 54 -34.03 19.46 23.18
CA LYS A 54 -33.19 20.28 22.30
C LYS A 54 -33.45 19.97 20.83
N GLN A 55 -33.20 20.94 19.98
CA GLN A 55 -33.22 20.77 18.53
C GLN A 55 -31.89 20.09 18.07
N CYS A 56 -32.02 19.00 17.31
CA CYS A 56 -30.85 18.36 16.71
C CYS A 56 -30.24 19.28 15.64
N GLY A 57 -28.94 19.56 15.75
CA GLY A 57 -28.24 20.47 14.84
C GLY A 57 -26.80 20.73 15.25
N GLU A 58 -26.29 21.90 14.86
CA GLU A 58 -24.90 22.30 15.11
C GLU A 58 -24.54 22.47 16.57
N GLU A 59 -25.47 22.93 17.40
CA GLU A 59 -25.26 23.14 18.84
C GLU A 59 -25.30 21.84 19.67
N THR A 60 -25.79 20.77 19.06
CA THR A 60 -25.90 19.45 19.69
C THR A 60 -24.81 18.47 19.16
N LEU A 61 -25.18 17.66 18.17
CA LEU A 61 -24.27 16.65 17.62
C LEU A 61 -23.25 17.20 16.63
N ASN A 62 -23.55 18.32 15.96
CA ASN A 62 -22.63 18.98 15.00
C ASN A 62 -21.97 17.97 14.04
N LEU A 63 -22.81 17.32 13.22
CA LEU A 63 -22.40 16.27 12.30
C LEU A 63 -21.45 16.83 11.22
N GLN A 64 -20.34 16.14 10.99
CA GLN A 64 -19.40 16.43 9.89
C GLN A 64 -19.18 15.19 9.03
N ASP A 65 -18.81 15.41 7.78
CA ASP A 65 -18.28 14.36 6.90
C ASP A 65 -16.79 14.11 7.19
N ILE A 66 -16.18 13.19 6.43
CA ILE A 66 -14.75 12.86 6.55
C ILE A 66 -13.84 14.03 6.16
N GLN A 67 -14.31 14.98 5.36
CA GLN A 67 -13.56 16.19 4.97
C GLN A 67 -13.70 17.31 6.01
N GLY A 68 -14.56 17.14 7.02
CA GLY A 68 -14.82 18.14 8.06
C GLY A 68 -15.93 19.15 7.70
N ASN A 69 -16.64 18.94 6.59
CA ASN A 69 -17.77 19.81 6.20
C ASN A 69 -18.95 19.60 7.16
N ASN A 70 -19.64 20.68 7.51
CA ASN A 70 -20.82 20.60 8.35
C ASN A 70 -22.02 20.07 7.55
N ILE A 71 -22.58 18.93 7.97
CA ILE A 71 -23.68 18.25 7.29
C ILE A 71 -25.05 18.67 7.82
N CYS A 72 -25.11 19.31 8.98
CA CYS A 72 -26.38 19.70 9.60
C CYS A 72 -27.18 20.71 8.76
N GLN A 73 -26.52 21.50 7.90
CA GLN A 73 -27.17 22.53 7.08
C GLN A 73 -27.61 22.05 5.69
N GLU A 74 -26.74 21.24 5.01
CA GLU A 74 -26.93 20.95 3.59
C GLU A 74 -27.38 19.53 3.28
N ALA A 75 -26.99 18.56 4.09
CA ALA A 75 -27.18 17.13 3.80
C ALA A 75 -27.63 16.31 5.01
N CYS A 76 -28.35 16.91 5.95
CA CYS A 76 -28.76 16.29 7.21
C CYS A 76 -29.57 14.99 6.99
N PRO A 77 -29.14 13.85 7.56
CA PRO A 77 -29.86 12.57 7.44
C PRO A 77 -31.31 12.67 7.94
N LEU A 78 -31.50 13.37 9.07
CA LEU A 78 -32.84 13.59 9.64
C LEU A 78 -33.77 14.37 8.73
N GLU A 79 -33.24 15.37 8.02
CA GLU A 79 -34.11 16.15 7.05
C GLU A 79 -34.59 15.26 5.91
N LYS A 80 -33.73 14.37 5.42
CA LYS A 80 -34.11 13.41 4.39
C LYS A 80 -35.13 12.41 4.95
N ALA A 81 -34.92 11.91 6.19
CA ALA A 81 -35.86 11.03 6.84
C ALA A 81 -37.24 11.71 7.05
N LEU A 82 -37.27 12.95 7.48
CA LEU A 82 -38.51 13.71 7.64
C LEU A 82 -39.25 13.99 6.29
N LYS A 83 -38.51 13.97 5.17
CA LYS A 83 -39.10 14.02 3.83
C LYS A 83 -39.59 12.65 3.34
N GLY A 84 -39.35 11.59 4.09
CA GLY A 84 -39.87 10.25 3.81
C GLY A 84 -38.85 9.24 3.32
N ASP A 85 -37.57 9.61 3.20
CA ASP A 85 -36.47 8.75 2.76
C ASP A 85 -35.88 7.95 3.94
N THR A 86 -35.23 6.85 3.61
CA THR A 86 -34.37 6.13 4.55
C THR A 86 -32.92 6.29 4.10
N ILE A 87 -32.06 6.69 5.04
CA ILE A 87 -30.66 7.04 4.75
C ILE A 87 -29.72 6.22 5.61
N GLU A 88 -28.70 5.69 4.99
CA GLU A 88 -27.52 5.14 5.66
C GLU A 88 -26.29 5.97 5.26
N CYS A 89 -25.56 6.46 6.24
CA CYS A 89 -24.35 7.24 5.99
C CYS A 89 -23.37 7.16 7.17
N LYS A 90 -22.10 7.48 6.89
CA LYS A 90 -21.06 7.57 7.89
C LYS A 90 -20.73 9.04 8.14
N LEU A 91 -20.87 9.47 9.40
CA LEU A 91 -20.63 10.85 9.80
C LEU A 91 -19.84 10.88 11.13
N TYR A 92 -19.35 12.06 11.47
CA TYR A 92 -18.46 12.30 12.59
C TYR A 92 -19.07 13.35 13.54
N PRO A 93 -20.01 12.98 14.42
CA PRO A 93 -20.53 13.89 15.44
C PRO A 93 -19.47 14.29 16.45
N LYS A 94 -19.72 15.41 17.13
CA LYS A 94 -18.90 15.85 18.24
C LYS A 94 -19.31 15.09 19.52
N HIS A 95 -18.32 14.41 20.14
CA HIS A 95 -18.48 13.84 21.46
C HIS A 95 -18.49 14.95 22.52
N LYS A 96 -19.11 14.74 23.68
CA LYS A 96 -19.13 15.70 24.81
C LYS A 96 -17.72 16.13 25.25
N ARG A 97 -16.71 15.28 25.11
CA ARG A 97 -15.29 15.58 25.41
C ARG A 97 -14.59 16.40 24.33
N GLY A 98 -15.27 16.74 23.23
CA GLY A 98 -14.77 17.58 22.16
C GLY A 98 -14.15 16.86 20.94
N ASN A 99 -13.82 15.57 21.05
CA ASN A 99 -13.35 14.76 19.92
C ASN A 99 -14.49 14.37 18.98
N ARG A 100 -14.14 13.95 17.77
CA ARG A 100 -15.08 13.39 16.80
C ARG A 100 -15.12 11.87 16.89
N ILE A 101 -16.29 11.27 16.70
CA ILE A 101 -16.50 9.83 16.73
C ILE A 101 -17.04 9.40 15.36
N PRO A 102 -16.42 8.41 14.69
CA PRO A 102 -17.01 7.87 13.45
C PRO A 102 -18.25 7.04 13.78
N LEU A 103 -19.40 7.50 13.36
CA LEU A 103 -20.66 6.78 13.49
C LEU A 103 -21.20 6.32 12.13
N LEU A 104 -21.62 5.08 12.05
CA LEU A 104 -22.51 4.62 10.99
C LEU A 104 -23.94 4.93 11.44
N ILE A 105 -24.61 5.78 10.70
CA ILE A 105 -25.92 6.35 11.01
C ILE A 105 -26.95 5.79 10.05
N TYR A 106 -28.09 5.37 10.59
CA TYR A 106 -29.28 4.95 9.87
C TYR A 106 -30.45 5.81 10.32
N ALA A 107 -30.98 6.63 9.43
CA ALA A 107 -32.13 7.52 9.71
C ALA A 107 -33.35 7.11 8.88
N THR A 108 -34.51 6.97 9.50
CA THR A 108 -35.75 6.56 8.84
C THR A 108 -36.97 7.33 9.39
N PRO A 109 -38.01 7.59 8.56
CA PRO A 109 -39.19 8.29 9.00
C PRO A 109 -40.06 7.45 9.96
N LEU A 110 -40.59 8.08 10.98
CA LEU A 110 -41.70 7.55 11.77
C LEU A 110 -43.02 7.98 11.16
N ARG A 111 -43.95 7.03 10.99
CA ARG A 111 -45.24 7.27 10.37
C ARG A 111 -46.39 6.91 11.28
N ASN A 112 -47.43 7.70 11.27
CA ASN A 112 -48.68 7.37 11.94
C ASN A 112 -49.46 6.28 11.17
N PRO A 113 -50.56 5.73 11.73
CA PRO A 113 -51.39 4.74 11.05
C PRO A 113 -51.99 5.21 9.68
N LYS A 114 -52.02 6.52 9.45
CA LYS A 114 -52.47 7.12 8.17
C LYS A 114 -51.35 7.27 7.15
N GLY A 115 -50.11 6.81 7.49
CA GLY A 115 -48.94 6.88 6.60
C GLY A 115 -48.21 8.22 6.59
N GLN A 116 -48.65 9.22 7.34
CA GLN A 116 -48.05 10.54 7.41
C GLN A 116 -46.81 10.50 8.30
N VAL A 117 -45.75 11.19 7.89
CA VAL A 117 -44.52 11.33 8.69
C VAL A 117 -44.78 12.21 9.90
N THR A 118 -44.54 11.72 11.08
CA THR A 118 -44.71 12.39 12.37
C THR A 118 -43.41 12.68 13.08
N GLY A 119 -42.30 12.18 12.55
CA GLY A 119 -40.97 12.33 13.10
C GLY A 119 -39.97 11.45 12.38
N ALA A 120 -38.81 11.32 12.94
CA ALA A 120 -37.77 10.40 12.45
C ALA A 120 -37.06 9.70 13.62
N ILE A 121 -36.59 8.49 13.38
CA ILE A 121 -35.69 7.76 14.26
C ILE A 121 -34.32 7.66 13.62
N GLU A 122 -33.31 7.92 14.40
CA GLU A 122 -31.91 7.70 13.99
C GLU A 122 -31.26 6.66 14.91
N ILE A 123 -30.68 5.66 14.28
CA ILE A 123 -29.94 4.60 14.92
C ILE A 123 -28.48 4.75 14.49
N PHE A 124 -27.55 4.70 15.42
CA PHE A 124 -26.14 4.83 15.09
C PHE A 124 -25.26 3.90 15.95
N ARG A 125 -24.17 3.48 15.35
CA ARG A 125 -23.15 2.69 16.06
C ARG A 125 -21.77 3.32 15.89
N ASP A 126 -20.95 3.20 16.93
CA ASP A 126 -19.55 3.59 16.89
C ASP A 126 -18.76 2.57 16.04
N VAL A 127 -18.10 3.06 15.00
CA VAL A 127 -17.26 2.27 14.11
C VAL A 127 -15.77 2.62 14.26
N SER A 128 -15.38 3.21 15.39
CA SER A 128 -13.98 3.60 15.67
C SER A 128 -13.04 2.40 15.69
N ALA A 129 -13.48 1.24 16.17
CA ALA A 129 -12.67 0.03 16.21
C ALA A 129 -12.43 -0.51 14.81
N GLU A 130 -13.47 -0.56 13.98
CA GLU A 130 -13.40 -0.99 12.58
C GLU A 130 -12.48 -0.06 11.76
N GLU A 131 -12.62 1.27 11.91
CA GLU A 131 -11.73 2.23 11.25
C GLU A 131 -10.28 2.07 11.66
N LYS A 132 -10.04 1.86 12.96
CA LYS A 132 -8.68 1.66 13.46
C LYS A 132 -8.05 0.39 12.90
N ILE A 133 -8.81 -0.69 12.78
CA ILE A 133 -8.33 -1.94 12.17
C ILE A 133 -7.99 -1.71 10.70
N LEU A 134 -8.89 -1.10 9.91
CA LEU A 134 -8.63 -0.79 8.50
C LEU A 134 -7.40 0.10 8.32
N HIS A 135 -7.25 1.12 9.14
CA HIS A 135 -6.09 2.00 9.10
C HIS A 135 -4.78 1.28 9.45
N LEU A 136 -4.82 0.38 10.46
CA LEU A 136 -3.67 -0.44 10.80
C LEU A 136 -3.30 -1.42 9.68
N GLU A 137 -4.30 -2.04 9.04
CA GLU A 137 -4.07 -2.90 7.88
C GLU A 137 -3.41 -2.14 6.71
N GLU A 138 -3.89 -0.95 6.40
CA GLU A 138 -3.30 -0.12 5.34
C GLU A 138 -1.86 0.28 5.66
N LYS A 139 -1.60 0.70 6.91
CA LYS A 139 -0.25 0.98 7.37
C LYS A 139 0.65 -0.25 7.27
N PHE A 140 0.16 -1.39 7.73
CA PHE A 140 0.91 -2.64 7.69
C PHE A 140 1.25 -3.06 6.24
N LYS A 141 0.27 -2.99 5.33
CA LYS A 141 0.48 -3.21 3.89
C LYS A 141 1.56 -2.28 3.32
N LYS A 142 1.51 -0.99 3.67
CA LYS A 142 2.51 0.00 3.23
C LYS A 142 3.91 -0.32 3.77
N VAL A 143 4.02 -0.67 5.05
CA VAL A 143 5.31 -1.01 5.65
C VAL A 143 5.88 -2.28 5.03
N ILE A 144 5.10 -3.36 4.90
CA ILE A 144 5.60 -4.62 4.29
C ILE A 144 6.16 -4.35 2.88
N ARG A 145 5.48 -3.55 2.06
CA ARG A 145 5.96 -3.19 0.71
C ARG A 145 7.32 -2.49 0.67
N GLN A 146 7.76 -1.90 1.77
CA GLN A 146 9.09 -1.29 1.86
C GLN A 146 10.21 -2.32 2.11
N TYR A 147 9.86 -3.51 2.64
CA TYR A 147 10.83 -4.54 3.04
C TYR A 147 10.85 -5.77 2.13
N VAL A 148 9.88 -5.90 1.22
CA VAL A 148 9.82 -7.03 0.29
C VAL A 148 9.57 -6.55 -1.14
N SER A 149 10.00 -7.35 -2.13
CA SER A 149 9.70 -7.06 -3.53
C SER A 149 8.18 -7.09 -3.81
N GLU A 150 7.74 -6.39 -4.86
CA GLU A 150 6.32 -6.37 -5.25
C GLU A 150 5.82 -7.78 -5.58
N THR A 151 6.66 -8.61 -6.19
CA THR A 151 6.33 -10.02 -6.46
C THR A 151 6.17 -10.80 -5.17
N THR A 152 7.06 -10.63 -4.20
CA THR A 152 6.96 -11.26 -2.87
C THR A 152 5.68 -10.82 -2.17
N TYR A 153 5.38 -9.53 -2.15
CA TYR A 153 4.15 -9.01 -1.55
C TYR A 153 2.89 -9.67 -2.15
N LYS A 154 2.81 -9.75 -3.49
CA LYS A 154 1.68 -10.40 -4.18
C LYS A 154 1.56 -11.89 -3.81
N GLN A 155 2.68 -12.59 -3.62
CA GLN A 155 2.66 -14.00 -3.21
C GLN A 155 2.18 -14.16 -1.76
N VAL A 156 2.64 -13.31 -0.84
CA VAL A 156 2.19 -13.30 0.56
C VAL A 156 0.67 -13.06 0.63
N VAL A 157 0.16 -12.04 -0.06
CA VAL A 157 -1.29 -11.76 -0.10
C VAL A 157 -2.09 -12.94 -0.66
N ARG A 158 -1.60 -13.61 -1.71
CA ARG A 158 -2.23 -14.82 -2.26
C ARG A 158 -2.25 -15.97 -1.27
N SER A 159 -1.18 -16.15 -0.49
CA SER A 159 -1.12 -17.22 0.51
C SER A 159 -2.09 -17.02 1.67
N VAL A 160 -2.31 -15.77 2.08
CA VAL A 160 -3.29 -15.45 3.12
C VAL A 160 -4.72 -15.71 2.65
N ASN A 161 -5.01 -15.44 1.37
CA ASN A 161 -6.36 -15.62 0.82
C ASN A 161 -6.71 -17.07 0.43
N HIS A 162 -5.74 -17.99 0.44
CA HIS A 162 -5.92 -19.39 0.02
C HIS A 162 -5.20 -20.34 0.99
N ASP A 163 -5.92 -20.91 1.95
CA ASP A 163 -5.42 -21.80 3.01
C ASP A 163 -4.56 -22.99 2.51
N ASN A 164 -4.68 -23.38 1.25
CA ASN A 164 -3.95 -24.49 0.62
C ASN A 164 -2.89 -24.05 -0.41
N TYR A 165 -2.45 -22.78 -0.37
CA TYR A 165 -1.47 -22.31 -1.35
C TYR A 165 -0.08 -22.91 -1.07
N LYS A 166 0.23 -24.04 -1.75
CA LYS A 166 1.59 -24.61 -1.72
C LYS A 166 2.50 -23.79 -2.63
N PHE A 167 3.46 -23.13 -2.02
CA PHE A 167 4.55 -22.44 -2.71
C PHE A 167 5.57 -23.46 -3.24
N SER A 168 5.29 -24.09 -4.36
CA SER A 168 6.26 -24.92 -5.07
C SER A 168 7.11 -24.04 -5.98
N GLY A 169 8.43 -24.29 -6.00
CA GLY A 169 9.31 -23.69 -7.01
C GLY A 169 8.84 -24.05 -8.42
N ARG A 170 8.90 -23.09 -9.34
CA ARG A 170 8.50 -23.28 -10.74
C ARG A 170 9.65 -22.95 -11.65
N ASN A 171 9.83 -23.76 -12.70
CA ASN A 171 10.72 -23.40 -13.79
C ASN A 171 10.18 -22.17 -14.53
N ARG A 172 11.04 -21.19 -14.72
CA ARG A 172 10.77 -19.93 -15.42
C ARG A 172 11.94 -19.61 -16.34
N ASP A 173 11.63 -19.14 -17.54
CA ASP A 173 12.62 -18.49 -18.41
C ASP A 173 12.59 -17.00 -18.12
N LEU A 174 13.66 -16.49 -17.51
CA LEU A 174 13.75 -15.11 -17.02
C LEU A 174 15.11 -14.51 -17.36
N THR A 175 15.18 -13.20 -17.32
CA THR A 175 16.42 -12.43 -17.43
C THR A 175 16.77 -11.83 -16.08
N ILE A 176 18.01 -12.05 -15.67
CA ILE A 176 18.57 -11.56 -14.41
C ILE A 176 19.56 -10.45 -14.72
N LEU A 177 19.40 -9.34 -14.01
CA LEU A 177 20.30 -8.21 -14.04
C LEU A 177 20.96 -8.06 -12.68
N PHE A 178 22.28 -8.00 -12.68
CA PHE A 178 23.07 -7.50 -11.56
C PHE A 178 23.65 -6.13 -11.89
N MET A 179 23.66 -5.25 -10.91
CA MET A 179 24.23 -3.90 -11.02
C MET A 179 24.92 -3.57 -9.71
N ASP A 180 26.13 -2.99 -9.77
CA ASP A 180 26.96 -2.75 -8.61
C ASP A 180 27.69 -1.40 -8.72
N ILE A 181 28.03 -0.80 -7.57
CA ILE A 181 28.82 0.45 -7.51
C ILE A 181 30.30 0.11 -7.60
N VAL A 182 30.96 0.69 -8.59
CA VAL A 182 32.38 0.46 -8.81
C VAL A 182 33.21 1.05 -7.67
N GLY A 183 34.01 0.20 -7.01
CA GLY A 183 34.93 0.62 -5.94
C GLY A 183 34.25 1.05 -4.66
N PHE A 184 33.04 0.57 -4.38
CA PHE A 184 32.25 0.92 -3.19
C PHE A 184 33.01 0.72 -1.88
N THR A 185 33.77 -0.38 -1.72
CA THR A 185 34.54 -0.63 -0.50
C THR A 185 35.49 0.52 -0.19
N GLY A 186 36.25 0.98 -1.17
CA GLY A 186 37.18 2.10 -0.97
C GLY A 186 36.48 3.47 -0.82
N LEU A 187 35.22 3.60 -1.29
CA LEU A 187 34.39 4.77 -1.04
C LEU A 187 33.82 4.78 0.37
N SER A 188 33.28 3.64 0.81
CA SER A 188 32.65 3.50 2.13
C SER A 188 33.63 3.65 3.28
N GLU A 189 34.88 3.22 3.12
CA GLU A 189 35.93 3.42 4.12
C GLU A 189 36.31 4.89 4.37
N LYS A 190 35.99 5.78 3.42
CA LYS A 190 36.32 7.22 3.49
C LYS A 190 35.17 8.10 3.95
N LEU A 191 34.00 7.53 4.12
CA LEU A 191 32.78 8.25 4.47
C LEU A 191 32.31 7.86 5.86
N GLU A 192 31.67 8.81 6.57
CA GLU A 192 30.93 8.50 7.78
C GLU A 192 29.74 7.57 7.47
N PRO A 193 29.36 6.64 8.38
CA PRO A 193 28.32 5.63 8.14
C PRO A 193 27.02 6.20 7.64
N GLU A 194 26.57 7.33 8.19
CA GLU A 194 25.33 8.03 7.79
C GLU A 194 25.39 8.48 6.32
N ARG A 195 26.57 8.93 5.88
CA ARG A 195 26.80 9.39 4.51
C ARG A 195 26.80 8.23 3.51
N VAL A 196 27.30 7.06 3.93
CA VAL A 196 27.22 5.82 3.14
C VAL A 196 25.74 5.43 2.95
N VAL A 197 24.94 5.48 4.01
CA VAL A 197 23.49 5.18 3.95
C VAL A 197 22.76 6.16 3.03
N GLU A 198 23.04 7.46 3.11
CA GLU A 198 22.45 8.47 2.21
C GLU A 198 22.79 8.21 0.74
N MET A 199 24.04 7.87 0.46
CA MET A 199 24.50 7.53 -0.89
C MET A 199 23.78 6.28 -1.42
N LEU A 200 23.73 5.20 -0.65
CA LEU A 200 23.05 3.95 -1.03
C LEU A 200 21.55 4.17 -1.23
N ASN A 201 20.88 4.90 -0.33
CA ASN A 201 19.45 5.18 -0.45
C ASN A 201 19.13 5.99 -1.72
N SER A 202 19.97 6.96 -2.08
CA SER A 202 19.82 7.73 -3.32
C SER A 202 19.99 6.83 -4.56
N TYR A 203 21.01 5.98 -4.55
CA TYR A 203 21.28 5.02 -5.60
C TYR A 203 20.15 4.00 -5.75
N PHE A 204 19.74 3.34 -4.67
CA PHE A 204 18.67 2.35 -4.70
C PHE A 204 17.33 2.94 -5.09
N SER A 205 17.01 4.16 -4.65
CA SER A 205 15.77 4.84 -5.03
C SER A 205 15.68 5.07 -6.53
N LEU A 206 16.75 5.60 -7.14
CA LEU A 206 16.77 5.85 -8.57
C LEU A 206 16.78 4.54 -9.39
N THR A 207 17.61 3.57 -8.98
CA THR A 207 17.68 2.26 -9.61
C THR A 207 16.33 1.55 -9.59
N SER A 208 15.63 1.59 -8.43
CA SER A 208 14.30 1.01 -8.28
C SER A 208 13.29 1.63 -9.25
N LEU A 209 13.29 2.95 -9.39
CA LEU A 209 12.40 3.65 -10.33
C LEU A 209 12.68 3.24 -11.80
N ILE A 210 13.96 3.13 -12.18
CA ILE A 210 14.34 2.76 -13.54
C ILE A 210 13.98 1.30 -13.83
N ILE A 211 14.25 0.38 -12.90
CA ILE A 211 13.91 -1.04 -13.05
C ILE A 211 12.40 -1.20 -13.20
N GLN A 212 11.59 -0.57 -12.31
CA GLN A 212 10.13 -0.66 -12.35
C GLN A 212 9.54 -0.03 -13.63
N LYS A 213 10.07 1.11 -14.08
CA LYS A 213 9.66 1.76 -15.35
C LYS A 213 9.86 0.82 -16.54
N ASN A 214 10.87 -0.03 -16.49
CA ASN A 214 11.19 -1.00 -17.54
C ASN A 214 10.66 -2.42 -17.19
N ASN A 215 9.52 -2.54 -16.52
CA ASN A 215 8.82 -3.79 -16.21
C ASN A 215 9.63 -4.82 -15.40
N GLY A 216 10.71 -4.41 -14.74
CA GLY A 216 11.52 -5.24 -13.87
C GLY A 216 10.99 -5.25 -12.43
N ASP A 217 11.39 -6.26 -11.67
CA ASP A 217 11.17 -6.37 -10.23
C ASP A 217 12.51 -6.54 -9.52
N ILE A 218 12.72 -5.79 -8.42
CA ILE A 218 13.92 -5.94 -7.61
C ILE A 218 13.73 -7.16 -6.71
N ASP A 219 14.62 -8.13 -6.86
CA ASP A 219 14.62 -9.32 -6.00
C ASP A 219 15.20 -8.97 -4.62
N LYS A 220 16.37 -8.38 -4.60
CA LYS A 220 17.05 -7.94 -3.38
C LYS A 220 18.18 -6.95 -3.64
N PHE A 221 18.56 -6.25 -2.57
CA PHE A 221 19.82 -5.52 -2.48
C PHE A 221 20.89 -6.39 -1.82
N LEU A 222 22.11 -6.33 -2.34
CA LEU A 222 23.25 -7.17 -1.91
C LEU A 222 24.45 -6.26 -1.61
N GLY A 223 24.50 -5.71 -0.39
CA GLY A 223 25.46 -4.65 -0.09
C GLY A 223 25.15 -3.38 -0.89
N ASP A 224 26.04 -3.01 -1.80
CA ASP A 224 25.86 -1.95 -2.80
C ASP A 224 25.31 -2.47 -4.14
N GLY A 225 25.14 -3.76 -4.28
CA GLY A 225 24.60 -4.42 -5.47
C GLY A 225 23.09 -4.49 -5.50
N VAL A 226 22.53 -4.51 -6.70
CA VAL A 226 21.10 -4.71 -6.98
C VAL A 226 20.93 -5.94 -7.84
N MET A 227 20.07 -6.85 -7.43
CA MET A 227 19.61 -7.96 -8.24
C MET A 227 18.18 -7.71 -8.69
N ALA A 228 17.95 -7.70 -9.99
CA ALA A 228 16.63 -7.50 -10.59
C ALA A 228 16.27 -8.63 -11.56
N ILE A 229 14.96 -8.86 -11.68
CA ILE A 229 14.35 -9.92 -12.48
C ILE A 229 13.47 -9.28 -13.54
N PHE A 230 13.61 -9.74 -14.78
CA PHE A 230 12.80 -9.30 -15.91
C PHE A 230 12.20 -10.53 -16.63
N LYS A 231 11.01 -10.36 -17.19
CA LYS A 231 10.41 -11.36 -18.06
C LYS A 231 11.00 -11.31 -19.48
N ASP A 232 11.32 -10.10 -19.91
CA ASP A 232 11.85 -9.83 -21.24
C ASP A 232 13.31 -9.34 -21.16
N ALA A 233 14.16 -9.80 -22.06
CA ALA A 233 15.55 -9.39 -22.13
C ALA A 233 15.72 -7.94 -22.62
N GLU A 234 14.84 -7.48 -23.50
CA GLU A 234 14.84 -6.10 -23.99
C GLU A 234 14.58 -5.11 -22.85
N ASP A 235 13.62 -5.41 -21.95
CA ASP A 235 13.32 -4.58 -20.79
C ASP A 235 14.52 -4.47 -19.83
N ALA A 236 15.24 -5.57 -19.62
CA ALA A 236 16.44 -5.58 -18.79
C ALA A 236 17.57 -4.71 -19.40
N ILE A 237 17.75 -4.79 -20.71
CA ILE A 237 18.73 -3.99 -21.43
C ILE A 237 18.35 -2.51 -21.40
N GLN A 238 17.08 -2.19 -21.61
CA GLN A 238 16.63 -0.80 -21.57
C GLN A 238 16.83 -0.20 -20.17
N ALA A 239 16.54 -0.96 -19.12
CA ALA A 239 16.82 -0.54 -17.75
C ALA A 239 18.32 -0.28 -17.50
N ALA A 240 19.19 -1.16 -18.00
CA ALA A 240 20.63 -1.01 -17.90
C ALA A 240 21.12 0.24 -18.68
N LEU A 241 20.63 0.46 -19.88
CA LEU A 241 20.95 1.65 -20.70
C LEU A 241 20.45 2.95 -20.02
N ASP A 242 19.20 2.96 -19.56
CA ASP A 242 18.63 4.11 -18.84
C ASP A 242 19.49 4.45 -17.62
N MET A 243 19.97 3.44 -16.88
CA MET A 243 20.77 3.66 -15.69
C MET A 243 22.19 4.11 -16.01
N THR A 244 22.89 3.46 -16.93
CA THR A 244 24.30 3.78 -17.26
C THR A 244 24.46 5.11 -18.01
N THR A 245 23.44 5.58 -18.71
CA THR A 245 23.50 6.83 -19.49
C THR A 245 22.95 8.03 -18.70
N THR A 246 21.64 8.07 -18.51
CA THR A 246 20.95 9.21 -17.87
C THR A 246 20.87 9.06 -16.37
N GLY A 247 20.73 7.83 -15.87
CA GLY A 247 20.58 7.52 -14.45
C GLY A 247 21.79 7.93 -13.64
N VAL A 248 22.98 7.47 -14.02
CA VAL A 248 24.25 7.81 -13.33
C VAL A 248 24.51 9.31 -13.37
N LYS A 249 24.27 10.00 -14.49
CA LYS A 249 24.43 11.45 -14.58
C LYS A 249 23.50 12.19 -13.61
N ARG A 250 22.23 11.79 -13.55
CA ARG A 250 21.26 12.36 -12.61
C ARG A 250 21.64 12.07 -11.15
N LEU A 251 22.10 10.85 -10.90
CA LEU A 251 22.53 10.44 -9.55
C LEU A 251 23.74 11.26 -9.11
N ASN A 252 24.77 11.40 -9.94
CA ASN A 252 25.98 12.19 -9.63
C ASN A 252 25.67 13.67 -9.46
N HIS A 253 24.68 14.23 -10.17
CA HIS A 253 24.19 15.58 -9.89
C HIS A 253 23.62 15.68 -8.46
N THR A 254 22.84 14.71 -8.04
CA THR A 254 22.30 14.64 -6.67
C THR A 254 23.41 14.42 -5.64
N MET A 255 24.37 13.51 -5.90
CA MET A 255 25.53 13.28 -5.04
C MET A 255 26.33 14.55 -4.81
N LYS A 256 26.59 15.32 -5.87
CA LYS A 256 27.28 16.61 -5.78
C LYS A 256 26.54 17.62 -4.93
N ALA A 257 25.21 17.74 -5.08
CA ALA A 257 24.38 18.60 -4.24
C ALA A 257 24.44 18.22 -2.75
N MET A 258 24.53 16.91 -2.46
CA MET A 258 24.68 16.36 -1.12
C MET A 258 26.12 16.36 -0.61
N LYS A 259 27.10 16.85 -1.37
CA LYS A 259 28.55 16.77 -1.08
C LYS A 259 29.03 15.33 -0.85
N LEU A 260 28.49 14.40 -1.62
CA LEU A 260 28.92 13.01 -1.70
C LEU A 260 29.81 12.78 -2.94
N PRO A 261 30.69 11.77 -2.93
CA PRO A 261 31.50 11.42 -4.10
C PRO A 261 30.62 10.97 -5.26
N GLU A 262 31.10 11.23 -6.46
CA GLU A 262 30.50 10.65 -7.68
C GLU A 262 30.71 9.16 -7.69
N ILE A 263 29.72 8.42 -8.21
CA ILE A 263 29.78 6.98 -8.36
C ILE A 263 29.69 6.59 -9.84
N ASN A 264 30.24 5.43 -10.12
CA ASN A 264 30.04 4.75 -11.39
C ASN A 264 29.49 3.35 -11.11
N ILE A 265 28.84 2.74 -12.08
CA ILE A 265 28.22 1.43 -11.94
C ILE A 265 28.70 0.50 -13.04
N ARG A 266 28.55 -0.79 -12.83
CA ARG A 266 28.71 -1.83 -13.83
C ARG A 266 27.48 -2.73 -13.82
N VAL A 267 27.16 -3.31 -14.98
CA VAL A 267 25.94 -4.09 -15.16
C VAL A 267 26.24 -5.40 -15.86
N GLY A 268 25.69 -6.50 -15.32
CA GLY A 268 25.75 -7.83 -15.92
C GLY A 268 24.36 -8.41 -16.13
N ILE A 269 24.08 -8.94 -17.32
CA ILE A 269 22.77 -9.50 -17.67
C ILE A 269 22.93 -10.91 -18.24
N ASN A 270 22.12 -11.83 -17.72
CA ASN A 270 22.04 -13.18 -18.26
C ASN A 270 20.60 -13.69 -18.26
N SER A 271 20.25 -14.49 -19.26
CA SER A 271 18.89 -15.02 -19.44
C SER A 271 18.89 -16.53 -19.53
N GLY A 272 17.86 -17.16 -19.01
CA GLY A 272 17.70 -18.61 -19.12
C GLY A 272 16.67 -19.20 -18.15
N ASN A 273 16.58 -20.53 -18.19
CA ASN A 273 15.71 -21.28 -17.31
C ASN A 273 16.27 -21.36 -15.89
N LEU A 274 15.46 -21.02 -14.92
CA LEU A 274 15.79 -21.03 -13.51
C LEU A 274 14.56 -21.43 -12.67
N ILE A 275 14.76 -21.68 -11.39
CA ILE A 275 13.67 -21.97 -10.45
C ILE A 275 13.32 -20.68 -9.70
N GLN A 276 12.06 -20.28 -9.75
CA GLN A 276 11.49 -19.21 -8.94
C GLN A 276 10.56 -19.79 -7.90
N GLY A 277 10.73 -19.44 -6.63
CA GLY A 277 9.90 -19.96 -5.55
C GLY A 277 10.31 -19.48 -4.16
N ASN A 278 9.61 -19.99 -3.14
CA ASN A 278 9.98 -19.77 -1.76
C ASN A 278 11.18 -20.66 -1.39
N ILE A 279 12.27 -20.04 -1.05
CA ILE A 279 13.54 -20.68 -0.70
C ILE A 279 13.88 -20.30 0.74
N GLY A 280 14.19 -21.29 1.58
CA GLY A 280 14.54 -21.06 2.97
C GLY A 280 13.98 -22.10 3.93
N SER A 281 13.96 -21.75 5.22
CA SER A 281 13.43 -22.59 6.30
C SER A 281 11.92 -22.37 6.51
N GLU A 282 11.33 -23.07 7.49
CA GLU A 282 9.94 -22.81 7.89
C GLU A 282 9.79 -21.42 8.53
N GLU A 283 10.81 -20.94 9.22
CA GLU A 283 10.78 -19.67 9.94
C GLU A 283 11.13 -18.47 9.05
N ARG A 284 11.94 -18.67 7.98
CA ARG A 284 12.37 -17.61 7.08
C ARG A 284 12.42 -18.11 5.65
N LYS A 285 11.61 -17.50 4.80
CA LYS A 285 11.50 -17.78 3.36
C LYS A 285 11.69 -16.52 2.56
N ASP A 286 12.49 -16.62 1.51
CA ASP A 286 12.63 -15.59 0.49
C ASP A 286 11.94 -16.06 -0.80
N TRP A 287 11.04 -15.26 -1.34
CA TRP A 287 10.56 -15.46 -2.69
C TRP A 287 11.62 -14.94 -3.65
N THR A 288 12.35 -15.84 -4.27
CA THR A 288 13.53 -15.49 -5.07
C THR A 288 13.74 -16.49 -6.20
N VAL A 289 14.78 -16.28 -6.96
CA VAL A 289 15.20 -17.14 -8.05
C VAL A 289 16.53 -17.82 -7.72
N VAL A 290 16.66 -19.08 -8.12
CA VAL A 290 17.90 -19.85 -7.99
C VAL A 290 18.19 -20.62 -9.27
N GLY A 291 19.46 -20.78 -9.55
CA GLY A 291 19.96 -21.53 -10.70
C GLY A 291 21.26 -20.98 -11.22
N ASP A 292 21.86 -21.72 -12.13
CA ASP A 292 23.12 -21.34 -12.79
C ASP A 292 23.01 -20.00 -13.55
N VAL A 293 21.82 -19.67 -14.05
CA VAL A 293 21.52 -18.40 -14.73
C VAL A 293 21.82 -17.20 -13.84
N VAL A 294 21.47 -17.28 -12.56
CA VAL A 294 21.69 -16.22 -11.57
C VAL A 294 23.17 -16.01 -11.30
N ASN A 295 23.89 -17.12 -11.00
CA ASN A 295 25.33 -17.07 -10.75
C ASN A 295 26.10 -16.56 -11.97
N THR A 296 25.64 -16.92 -13.16
CA THR A 296 26.23 -16.46 -14.42
C THR A 296 26.07 -14.96 -14.60
N ALA A 297 24.87 -14.41 -14.31
CA ALA A 297 24.62 -12.97 -14.40
C ALA A 297 25.54 -12.17 -13.45
N TYR A 298 25.69 -12.64 -12.22
CA TYR A 298 26.60 -12.05 -11.23
C TYR A 298 28.06 -12.04 -11.73
N ARG A 299 28.55 -13.16 -12.27
CA ARG A 299 29.93 -13.25 -12.78
C ARG A 299 30.17 -12.38 -14.04
N ILE A 300 29.15 -12.21 -14.87
CA ILE A 300 29.21 -11.30 -16.01
C ILE A 300 29.31 -9.86 -15.52
N GLU A 301 28.56 -9.49 -14.49
CA GLU A 301 28.66 -8.17 -13.84
C GLU A 301 30.07 -7.93 -13.29
N GLU A 302 30.64 -8.88 -12.50
CA GLU A 302 32.02 -8.77 -11.99
C GLU A 302 33.07 -8.57 -13.11
N SER A 303 32.81 -9.11 -14.30
CA SER A 303 33.73 -9.01 -15.47
C SER A 303 33.58 -7.69 -16.23
N ALA A 304 32.58 -6.87 -15.88
CA ALA A 304 32.28 -5.62 -16.56
C ALA A 304 33.20 -4.49 -16.09
N GLU A 305 33.60 -3.64 -17.03
CA GLU A 305 34.34 -2.43 -16.73
C GLU A 305 33.42 -1.34 -16.17
N PRO A 306 33.97 -0.35 -15.43
CA PRO A 306 33.20 0.78 -14.96
C PRO A 306 32.41 1.48 -16.08
N GLY A 307 31.11 1.73 -15.83
CA GLY A 307 30.23 2.41 -16.78
C GLY A 307 29.72 1.53 -17.93
N THR A 308 30.00 0.22 -17.90
CA THR A 308 29.65 -0.66 -19.03
C THR A 308 28.56 -1.67 -18.67
N ILE A 309 27.88 -2.11 -19.73
CA ILE A 309 26.89 -3.21 -19.68
C ILE A 309 27.53 -4.43 -20.35
N ARG A 310 27.42 -5.57 -19.69
CA ARG A 310 27.83 -6.86 -20.25
C ARG A 310 26.65 -7.82 -20.27
N ILE A 311 26.43 -8.48 -21.40
CA ILE A 311 25.36 -9.46 -21.57
C ILE A 311 25.93 -10.79 -22.05
N SER A 312 25.31 -11.90 -21.68
CA SER A 312 25.68 -13.22 -22.18
C SER A 312 25.18 -13.47 -23.60
N GLU A 313 25.79 -14.48 -24.26
CA GLU A 313 25.24 -15.03 -25.51
C GLU A 313 23.81 -15.56 -25.39
N TYR A 314 23.41 -16.01 -24.19
CA TYR A 314 22.06 -16.48 -23.93
C TYR A 314 21.05 -15.33 -23.93
N THR A 315 21.45 -14.15 -23.43
CA THR A 315 20.67 -12.92 -23.50
C THR A 315 20.62 -12.42 -24.94
N MET A 316 21.76 -12.39 -25.64
CA MET A 316 21.85 -12.02 -27.05
C MET A 316 20.83 -12.73 -27.93
N LYS A 317 20.67 -14.04 -27.77
CA LYS A 317 19.74 -14.88 -28.55
C LYS A 317 18.27 -14.52 -28.36
N ARG A 318 17.94 -13.71 -27.34
CA ARG A 318 16.56 -13.26 -27.01
C ARG A 318 16.27 -11.87 -27.51
N LEU A 319 17.26 -11.17 -28.06
CA LEU A 319 17.09 -9.80 -28.55
C LEU A 319 16.53 -9.77 -29.96
N LYS A 320 15.72 -8.76 -30.23
CA LYS A 320 15.19 -8.47 -31.56
C LYS A 320 16.25 -7.90 -32.50
N ASN A 321 17.19 -7.14 -31.94
CA ASN A 321 18.25 -6.44 -32.69
C ASN A 321 19.64 -6.79 -32.13
N PRO A 322 20.11 -8.04 -32.26
CA PRO A 322 21.39 -8.45 -31.70
C PRO A 322 22.59 -7.75 -32.37
N GLU A 323 22.42 -7.22 -33.60
CA GLU A 323 23.44 -6.47 -34.32
C GLU A 323 23.87 -5.16 -33.66
N LYS A 324 23.13 -4.68 -32.69
CA LYS A 324 23.47 -3.52 -31.84
C LYS A 324 24.46 -3.85 -30.72
N PHE A 325 24.96 -5.06 -30.68
CA PHE A 325 25.88 -5.52 -29.65
C PHE A 325 27.15 -6.09 -30.27
N GLU A 326 28.26 -5.75 -29.64
CA GLU A 326 29.58 -6.19 -30.08
C GLU A 326 30.12 -7.27 -29.14
N PHE A 327 30.81 -8.25 -29.72
CA PHE A 327 31.53 -9.24 -28.95
C PHE A 327 32.71 -8.61 -28.20
N VAL A 328 32.86 -8.91 -26.92
CA VAL A 328 33.91 -8.36 -26.07
C VAL A 328 34.99 -9.41 -25.80
N LYS A 329 34.60 -10.50 -25.18
CA LYS A 329 35.51 -11.57 -24.76
C LYS A 329 34.75 -12.85 -24.41
N GLU A 330 35.48 -13.92 -24.23
CA GLU A 330 35.03 -15.11 -23.56
C GLU A 330 35.42 -15.05 -22.07
N VAL A 331 34.47 -15.40 -21.17
CA VAL A 331 34.71 -15.41 -19.73
C VAL A 331 34.57 -16.84 -19.24
N THR A 332 35.64 -17.36 -18.65
CA THR A 332 35.62 -18.66 -17.98
C THR A 332 35.07 -18.47 -16.57
N LEU A 333 33.89 -19.03 -16.30
CA LEU A 333 33.26 -18.93 -14.99
C LEU A 333 33.61 -20.13 -14.14
N LYS A 334 33.91 -19.88 -12.85
CA LYS A 334 34.20 -20.95 -11.88
C LYS A 334 33.02 -21.94 -11.82
N GLY A 335 33.32 -23.22 -12.09
CA GLY A 335 32.32 -24.29 -12.12
C GLY A 335 31.66 -24.54 -13.47
N LYS A 336 32.09 -23.85 -14.55
CA LYS A 336 31.68 -24.12 -15.93
C LYS A 336 32.81 -24.69 -16.75
N SER A 337 32.49 -25.72 -17.55
CA SER A 337 33.45 -26.37 -18.44
C SER A 337 33.76 -25.56 -19.68
N ASN A 338 32.79 -24.76 -20.14
CA ASN A 338 32.93 -23.95 -21.35
C ASN A 338 32.86 -22.45 -21.02
N PRO A 339 33.73 -21.63 -21.64
CA PRO A 339 33.63 -20.18 -21.52
C PRO A 339 32.32 -19.66 -22.11
N ILE A 340 31.86 -18.53 -21.62
CA ILE A 340 30.64 -17.85 -22.08
C ILE A 340 31.05 -16.61 -22.87
N LYS A 341 30.50 -16.43 -24.04
CA LYS A 341 30.66 -15.22 -24.83
C LYS A 341 29.91 -14.06 -24.22
N VAL A 342 30.61 -12.95 -24.10
CA VAL A 342 30.07 -11.73 -23.47
C VAL A 342 30.09 -10.60 -24.49
N TYR A 343 29.01 -9.82 -24.52
CA TYR A 343 28.78 -8.75 -25.47
C TYR A 343 28.48 -7.43 -24.74
N THR A 344 28.62 -6.31 -25.45
CA THR A 344 28.31 -4.95 -24.97
C THR A 344 27.45 -4.22 -25.99
N PRO A 345 26.61 -3.26 -25.61
CA PRO A 345 26.03 -2.34 -26.61
C PRO A 345 27.10 -1.64 -27.45
N ALA A 346 26.88 -1.57 -28.77
CA ALA A 346 27.78 -0.92 -29.73
C ALA A 346 27.83 0.61 -29.56
#